data_23a898f994c08dcab4a9cb0eab1d6a7e
#
_entry.id   23a898f994c08dcab4a9cb0eab1d6a7e
#
_cell.length_a   1.000
_cell.length_b   1.000
_cell.length_c   1.000
_cell.angle_alpha   90.00
_cell.angle_beta   90.00
_cell.angle_gamma   90.00
#
_symmetry.space_group_name_H-M   'P 1'
#
loop_
_entity.id
_entity.type
_entity.pdbx_description
1 polymer ?
#
loop_
_entity_poly.entity_id
_entity_poly.type
_entity_poly.pdbx_seq_one_letter_code
_entity_poly.pdbx_strand_id
1 'polypeptide(L)'
;EVAPMETSDYLPLMEAGVEGLVVYQETYHPETYSIVHRTGPKKDYGWRLDCPERAYAAGFRRIGIGALYGLWDWREEALALAAHLEYLLRTCWKAHFTLSLPRLRPAAGAFEPTHPLSDRQFIQLICALRMCFPQTGIVMSTREPAALRDTLAPLGITMMSAGSHTEPGGYTGQGVAHLHQTVGGRQIAASGDLAEGQFAISDDRSPALVAARLQALGLDPVWKDWDAGILNAA
;
A
#
# COMPACT_ATOMS: atom_id res chain seq x y z
N GLU A 1 -4.11 6.50 -4.40
CA GLU A 1 -2.81 6.00 -4.90
C GLU A 1 -2.61 6.49 -6.33
N VAL A 2 -1.46 7.13 -6.59
CA VAL A 2 -1.08 7.64 -7.90
C VAL A 2 0.34 7.18 -8.23
N ALA A 3 0.71 7.23 -9.52
CA ALA A 3 2.08 6.90 -9.94
C ALA A 3 3.09 7.89 -9.32
N PRO A 4 4.37 7.49 -9.16
CA PRO A 4 5.44 8.43 -8.87
C PRO A 4 5.47 9.55 -9.91
N MET A 5 5.63 10.80 -9.45
CA MET A 5 5.61 12.00 -10.28
C MET A 5 6.72 12.97 -9.86
N GLU A 6 6.92 14.01 -10.63
CA GLU A 6 7.77 15.12 -10.25
C GLU A 6 7.07 16.01 -9.21
N THR A 7 7.85 16.81 -8.47
CA THR A 7 7.31 17.71 -7.45
C THR A 7 6.26 18.66 -8.02
N SER A 8 6.49 19.20 -9.23
CA SER A 8 5.55 20.09 -9.91
C SER A 8 4.19 19.44 -10.21
N ASP A 9 4.18 18.13 -10.48
CA ASP A 9 2.96 17.39 -10.81
C ASP A 9 2.14 17.04 -9.56
N TYR A 10 2.79 17.03 -8.39
CA TYR A 10 2.12 16.85 -7.11
C TYR A 10 1.42 18.10 -6.59
N LEU A 11 1.88 19.30 -6.97
CA LEU A 11 1.29 20.56 -6.50
C LEU A 11 -0.21 20.70 -6.80
N PRO A 12 -0.70 20.43 -8.03
CA PRO A 12 -2.13 20.51 -8.32
C PRO A 12 -2.97 19.53 -7.49
N LEU A 13 -2.40 18.38 -7.12
CA LEU A 13 -3.10 17.41 -6.26
C LEU A 13 -3.26 17.95 -4.83
N MET A 14 -2.23 18.62 -4.31
CA MET A 14 -2.30 19.27 -3.01
C MET A 14 -3.33 20.42 -3.02
N GLU A 15 -3.34 21.23 -4.06
CA GLU A 15 -4.34 22.31 -4.24
C GLU A 15 -5.78 21.76 -4.33
N ALA A 16 -5.95 20.57 -4.91
CA ALA A 16 -7.22 19.87 -4.98
C ALA A 16 -7.62 19.17 -3.64
N GLY A 17 -6.79 19.26 -2.59
CA GLY A 17 -7.08 18.73 -1.27
C GLY A 17 -6.72 17.24 -1.09
N VAL A 18 -5.79 16.71 -1.87
CA VAL A 18 -5.28 15.34 -1.66
C VAL A 18 -4.42 15.32 -0.39
N GLU A 19 -4.79 14.49 0.58
CA GLU A 19 -4.21 14.50 1.92
C GLU A 19 -2.90 13.69 2.06
N GLY A 20 -2.72 12.65 1.26
CA GLY A 20 -1.57 11.76 1.39
C GLY A 20 -1.20 11.02 0.12
N LEU A 21 0.04 10.55 0.09
CA LEU A 21 0.59 9.73 -0.97
C LEU A 21 1.00 8.37 -0.44
N VAL A 22 0.69 7.31 -1.18
CA VAL A 22 1.20 5.97 -0.93
C VAL A 22 1.94 5.49 -2.16
N VAL A 23 3.24 5.22 -2.01
CA VAL A 23 4.08 4.66 -3.07
C VAL A 23 4.98 3.58 -2.47
N TYR A 24 4.85 2.36 -2.95
CA TYR A 24 5.72 1.27 -2.56
C TYR A 24 6.95 1.22 -3.47
N GLN A 25 8.11 0.94 -2.89
CA GLN A 25 9.31 0.66 -3.67
C GLN A 25 9.21 -0.67 -4.44
N GLU A 26 8.30 -1.54 -4.02
CA GLU A 26 8.09 -2.93 -4.41
C GLU A 26 9.22 -3.83 -3.89
N THR A 27 10.45 -3.64 -4.31
CA THR A 27 11.63 -4.29 -3.74
C THR A 27 12.76 -3.29 -3.59
N TYR A 28 13.53 -3.42 -2.53
CA TYR A 28 14.74 -2.63 -2.28
C TYR A 28 15.99 -3.30 -2.87
N HIS A 29 15.86 -4.52 -3.42
CA HIS A 29 16.95 -5.20 -4.10
C HIS A 29 17.07 -4.73 -5.56
N PRO A 30 18.15 -3.99 -5.96
CA PRO A 30 18.19 -3.30 -7.25
C PRO A 30 18.13 -4.23 -8.46
N GLU A 31 18.78 -5.42 -8.39
CA GLU A 31 18.77 -6.38 -9.49
C GLU A 31 17.37 -6.97 -9.69
N THR A 32 16.71 -7.39 -8.60
CA THR A 32 15.31 -7.87 -8.66
C THR A 32 14.39 -6.76 -9.19
N TYR A 33 14.60 -5.53 -8.73
CA TYR A 33 13.83 -4.37 -9.21
C TYR A 33 13.95 -4.21 -10.73
N SER A 34 15.16 -4.28 -11.28
CA SER A 34 15.40 -4.14 -12.72
C SER A 34 14.75 -5.24 -13.55
N ILE A 35 14.62 -6.45 -12.99
CA ILE A 35 13.99 -7.61 -13.65
C ILE A 35 12.48 -7.42 -13.74
N VAL A 36 11.83 -6.90 -12.69
CA VAL A 36 10.37 -6.76 -12.62
C VAL A 36 9.86 -5.43 -13.19
N HIS A 37 10.70 -4.38 -13.25
CA HIS A 37 10.34 -3.06 -13.77
C HIS A 37 11.13 -2.71 -15.06
N ARG A 38 10.77 -3.37 -16.16
CA ARG A 38 11.55 -3.28 -17.42
C ARG A 38 11.26 -2.04 -18.26
N THR A 39 10.09 -1.42 -18.09
CA THR A 39 9.62 -0.34 -18.97
C THR A 39 8.90 0.76 -18.18
N GLY A 40 8.70 1.91 -18.84
CA GLY A 40 8.01 3.05 -18.26
C GLY A 40 8.85 3.82 -17.23
N PRO A 41 8.32 4.91 -16.66
CA PRO A 41 9.03 5.74 -15.67
C PRO A 41 9.46 4.96 -14.42
N LYS A 42 8.67 3.97 -14.03
CA LYS A 42 8.94 3.13 -12.86
C LYS A 42 10.21 2.26 -12.98
N LYS A 43 10.84 2.14 -14.17
CA LYS A 43 12.10 1.41 -14.34
C LYS A 43 13.28 2.06 -13.60
N ASP A 44 13.20 3.35 -13.34
CA ASP A 44 14.23 4.08 -12.61
C ASP A 44 14.07 3.85 -11.11
N TYR A 45 14.95 3.03 -10.55
CA TYR A 45 14.97 2.66 -9.14
C TYR A 45 15.13 3.87 -8.22
N GLY A 46 16.11 4.73 -8.50
CA GLY A 46 16.43 5.89 -7.67
C GLY A 46 15.29 6.91 -7.70
N TRP A 47 14.80 7.21 -8.90
CA TRP A 47 13.67 8.13 -9.06
C TRP A 47 12.41 7.68 -8.31
N ARG A 48 12.15 6.35 -8.26
CA ARG A 48 11.03 5.83 -7.47
C ARG A 48 11.32 5.87 -5.97
N LEU A 49 12.55 5.56 -5.56
CA LEU A 49 12.97 5.61 -4.16
C LEU A 49 12.80 7.02 -3.56
N ASP A 50 13.16 8.06 -4.32
CA ASP A 50 13.08 9.46 -3.91
C ASP A 50 11.66 10.05 -3.98
N CYS A 51 10.67 9.28 -4.43
CA CYS A 51 9.29 9.75 -4.58
C CYS A 51 8.69 10.33 -3.29
N PRO A 52 8.88 9.75 -2.09
CA PRO A 52 8.40 10.32 -0.83
C PRO A 52 8.91 11.72 -0.55
N GLU A 53 10.17 12.02 -0.88
CA GLU A 53 10.78 13.33 -0.67
C GLU A 53 10.20 14.37 -1.64
N ARG A 54 9.97 14.00 -2.91
CA ARG A 54 9.31 14.88 -3.88
C ARG A 54 7.89 15.22 -3.46
N ALA A 55 7.14 14.24 -2.95
CA ALA A 55 5.81 14.45 -2.42
C ALA A 55 5.84 15.36 -1.18
N TYR A 56 6.78 15.13 -0.26
CA TYR A 56 6.97 15.98 0.91
C TYR A 56 7.29 17.43 0.52
N ALA A 57 8.17 17.63 -0.46
CA ALA A 57 8.51 18.95 -1.00
C ALA A 57 7.30 19.66 -1.62
N ALA A 58 6.38 18.90 -2.26
CA ALA A 58 5.13 19.43 -2.79
C ALA A 58 4.08 19.77 -1.70
N GLY A 59 4.31 19.36 -0.45
CA GLY A 59 3.39 19.68 0.65
C GLY A 59 2.68 18.50 1.27
N PHE A 60 2.84 17.28 0.77
CA PHE A 60 2.25 16.10 1.40
C PHE A 60 2.77 15.88 2.82
N ARG A 61 1.89 15.54 3.74
CA ARG A 61 2.21 15.30 5.15
C ARG A 61 1.83 13.90 5.63
N ARG A 62 1.11 13.13 4.83
CA ARG A 62 0.85 11.70 5.05
C ARG A 62 1.48 10.91 3.91
N ILE A 63 2.46 10.08 4.25
CA ILE A 63 3.25 9.35 3.24
C ILE A 63 3.31 7.87 3.63
N GLY A 64 2.80 7.02 2.75
CA GLY A 64 2.88 5.58 2.88
C GLY A 64 4.01 5.01 2.02
N ILE A 65 4.89 4.23 2.63
CA ILE A 65 5.93 3.47 1.94
C ILE A 65 5.76 1.98 2.20
N GLY A 66 6.45 1.15 1.44
CA GLY A 66 6.37 -0.29 1.63
C GLY A 66 7.17 -1.09 0.63
N ALA A 67 7.20 -2.40 0.87
CA ALA A 67 7.76 -3.40 -0.04
C ALA A 67 6.74 -4.51 -0.29
N LEU A 68 6.81 -5.13 -1.46
CA LEU A 68 6.01 -6.30 -1.83
C LEU A 68 6.81 -7.57 -1.49
N TYR A 69 6.52 -8.14 -0.34
CA TYR A 69 7.24 -9.31 0.17
C TYR A 69 6.95 -10.56 -0.65
N GLY A 70 8.02 -11.22 -1.07
CA GLY A 70 7.99 -12.38 -1.96
C GLY A 70 8.86 -12.20 -3.20
N LEU A 71 9.33 -10.99 -3.47
CA LEU A 71 10.24 -10.67 -4.59
C LEU A 71 11.70 -10.97 -4.25
N TRP A 72 12.11 -10.71 -3.00
CA TRP A 72 13.46 -10.94 -2.51
C TRP A 72 13.46 -11.41 -1.05
N ASP A 73 14.65 -11.66 -0.47
CA ASP A 73 14.77 -12.07 0.93
C ASP A 73 14.12 -11.04 1.86
N TRP A 74 13.19 -11.50 2.67
CA TRP A 74 12.36 -10.63 3.49
C TRP A 74 13.14 -9.87 4.58
N ARG A 75 14.27 -10.40 5.04
CA ARG A 75 15.10 -9.72 6.05
C ARG A 75 15.86 -8.57 5.44
N GLU A 76 16.41 -8.76 4.24
CA GLU A 76 17.09 -7.70 3.50
C GLU A 76 16.10 -6.60 3.12
N GLU A 77 14.90 -6.95 2.63
CA GLU A 77 13.81 -6.00 2.38
C GLU A 77 13.40 -5.25 3.64
N ALA A 78 13.26 -5.95 4.78
CA ALA A 78 12.87 -5.33 6.04
C ALA A 78 13.92 -4.33 6.55
N LEU A 79 15.22 -4.68 6.45
CA LEU A 79 16.32 -3.80 6.84
C LEU A 79 16.41 -2.56 5.94
N ALA A 80 16.27 -2.75 4.64
CA ALA A 80 16.30 -1.65 3.67
C ALA A 80 15.08 -0.72 3.83
N LEU A 81 13.88 -1.27 4.02
CA LEU A 81 12.68 -0.50 4.32
C LEU A 81 12.82 0.29 5.63
N ALA A 82 13.38 -0.34 6.68
CA ALA A 82 13.61 0.32 7.96
C ALA A 82 14.63 1.46 7.84
N ALA A 83 15.73 1.26 7.10
CA ALA A 83 16.73 2.29 6.83
C ALA A 83 16.13 3.46 6.02
N HIS A 84 15.31 3.16 5.01
CA HIS A 84 14.60 4.19 4.23
C HIS A 84 13.63 4.97 5.11
N LEU A 85 12.84 4.30 5.94
CA LEU A 85 11.94 4.98 6.89
C LEU A 85 12.71 5.87 7.87
N GLU A 86 13.80 5.37 8.44
CA GLU A 86 14.64 6.16 9.37
C GLU A 86 15.20 7.42 8.69
N TYR A 87 15.67 7.30 7.46
CA TYR A 87 16.11 8.43 6.65
C TYR A 87 14.97 9.45 6.43
N LEU A 88 13.80 8.99 6.02
CA LEU A 88 12.63 9.84 5.77
C LEU A 88 12.12 10.53 7.03
N LEU A 89 12.14 9.86 8.18
CA LEU A 89 11.77 10.45 9.47
C LEU A 89 12.68 11.63 9.86
N ARG A 90 13.93 11.62 9.41
CA ARG A 90 14.89 12.72 9.64
C ARG A 90 14.73 13.84 8.61
N THR A 91 14.57 13.50 7.33
CA THR A 91 14.54 14.47 6.23
C THR A 91 13.16 15.09 6.04
N CYS A 92 12.11 14.29 6.21
CA CYS A 92 10.71 14.69 6.04
C CYS A 92 9.98 14.74 7.40
N TRP A 93 10.61 15.32 8.40
CA TRP A 93 10.22 15.25 9.82
C TRP A 93 8.83 15.81 10.16
N LYS A 94 8.22 16.61 9.28
CA LYS A 94 6.82 17.07 9.42
C LYS A 94 5.80 16.08 8.87
N ALA A 95 6.22 15.00 8.23
CA ALA A 95 5.32 14.01 7.67
C ALA A 95 5.01 12.88 8.66
N HIS A 96 3.79 12.36 8.58
CA HIS A 96 3.37 11.12 9.22
C HIS A 96 3.55 9.96 8.24
N PHE A 97 4.31 8.95 8.67
CA PHE A 97 4.60 7.79 7.83
C PHE A 97 3.74 6.59 8.19
N THR A 98 3.38 5.83 7.15
CA THR A 98 2.77 4.52 7.28
C THR A 98 3.57 3.47 6.49
N LEU A 99 3.65 2.27 7.04
CA LEU A 99 4.26 1.11 6.41
C LEU A 99 3.18 0.18 5.89
N SER A 100 3.29 -0.20 4.64
CA SER A 100 2.49 -1.28 4.04
C SER A 100 3.39 -2.44 3.68
N LEU A 101 3.00 -3.62 4.09
CA LEU A 101 3.80 -4.83 4.02
C LEU A 101 3.05 -5.93 3.24
N PRO A 102 2.57 -5.66 2.02
CA PRO A 102 1.82 -6.65 1.26
C PRO A 102 2.72 -7.84 0.92
N ARG A 103 2.17 -9.05 1.07
CA ARG A 103 2.78 -10.25 0.53
C ARG A 103 2.31 -10.48 -0.90
N LEU A 104 3.21 -10.94 -1.76
CA LEU A 104 2.87 -11.35 -3.11
C LEU A 104 1.87 -12.50 -3.06
N ARG A 105 0.76 -12.33 -3.75
CA ARG A 105 -0.32 -13.31 -3.87
C ARG A 105 -0.50 -13.69 -5.33
N PRO A 106 -1.03 -14.88 -5.63
CA PRO A 106 -1.40 -15.22 -7.01
C PRO A 106 -2.28 -14.10 -7.62
N ALA A 107 -1.93 -13.70 -8.81
CA ALA A 107 -2.59 -12.65 -9.58
C ALA A 107 -2.72 -13.09 -11.03
N ALA A 108 -3.50 -12.37 -11.82
CA ALA A 108 -3.52 -12.56 -13.26
C ALA A 108 -2.09 -12.48 -13.83
N GLY A 109 -1.70 -13.48 -14.63
CA GLY A 109 -0.35 -13.55 -15.22
C GLY A 109 0.62 -14.52 -14.55
N ALA A 110 0.16 -15.35 -13.61
CA ALA A 110 0.92 -16.47 -13.02
C ALA A 110 2.32 -16.08 -12.44
N PHE A 111 2.44 -14.90 -11.84
CA PHE A 111 3.67 -14.50 -11.16
C PHE A 111 3.72 -15.12 -9.77
N GLU A 112 4.65 -16.03 -9.53
CA GLU A 112 4.85 -16.69 -8.25
C GLU A 112 5.93 -16.01 -7.41
N PRO A 113 5.81 -15.98 -6.06
CA PRO A 113 6.84 -15.44 -5.20
C PRO A 113 8.11 -16.30 -5.27
N THR A 114 9.24 -15.67 -5.57
CA THR A 114 10.56 -16.33 -5.57
C THR A 114 11.08 -16.56 -4.15
N HIS A 115 10.66 -15.72 -3.20
CA HIS A 115 11.05 -15.76 -1.79
C HIS A 115 9.79 -15.64 -0.89
N PRO A 116 8.97 -16.72 -0.79
CA PRO A 116 7.72 -16.66 -0.06
C PRO A 116 7.95 -16.35 1.43
N LEU A 117 7.12 -15.49 1.99
CA LEU A 117 7.13 -15.11 3.40
C LEU A 117 6.04 -15.88 4.16
N SER A 118 6.44 -16.73 5.13
CA SER A 118 5.50 -17.46 5.97
C SER A 118 4.78 -16.54 6.98
N ASP A 119 3.64 -17.00 7.53
CA ASP A 119 2.89 -16.24 8.54
C ASP A 119 3.75 -15.93 9.77
N ARG A 120 4.56 -16.91 10.23
CA ARG A 120 5.46 -16.71 11.37
C ARG A 120 6.49 -15.59 11.10
N GLN A 121 7.10 -15.57 9.92
CA GLN A 121 8.05 -14.53 9.53
C GLN A 121 7.36 -13.18 9.37
N PHE A 122 6.12 -13.17 8.85
CA PHE A 122 5.33 -11.96 8.71
C PHE A 122 4.96 -11.35 10.06
N ILE A 123 4.56 -12.17 11.03
CA ILE A 123 4.31 -11.74 12.41
C ILE A 123 5.61 -11.15 13.01
N GLN A 124 6.74 -11.85 12.85
CA GLN A 124 8.04 -11.39 13.33
C GLN A 124 8.42 -10.03 12.74
N LEU A 125 8.22 -9.84 11.43
CA LEU A 125 8.46 -8.58 10.72
C LEU A 125 7.63 -7.43 11.31
N ILE A 126 6.33 -7.63 11.48
CA ILE A 126 5.42 -6.61 12.02
C ILE A 126 5.82 -6.24 13.45
N CYS A 127 6.08 -7.23 14.31
CA CYS A 127 6.51 -6.98 15.68
C CYS A 127 7.85 -6.23 15.74
N ALA A 128 8.83 -6.60 14.91
CA ALA A 128 10.12 -5.94 14.86
C ALA A 128 9.98 -4.46 14.42
N LEU A 129 9.23 -4.20 13.34
CA LEU A 129 8.99 -2.84 12.87
C LEU A 129 8.22 -2.00 13.91
N ARG A 130 7.23 -2.59 14.59
CA ARG A 130 6.50 -1.89 15.66
C ARG A 130 7.41 -1.53 16.84
N MET A 131 8.34 -2.39 17.20
CA MET A 131 9.31 -2.11 18.28
C MET A 131 10.31 -1.03 17.87
N CYS A 132 10.80 -1.05 16.64
CA CYS A 132 11.77 -0.07 16.13
C CYS A 132 11.13 1.30 15.86
N PHE A 133 9.88 1.32 15.38
CA PHE A 133 9.17 2.53 14.96
C PHE A 133 7.79 2.65 15.63
N PRO A 134 7.74 2.92 16.92
CA PRO A 134 6.50 2.90 17.70
C PRO A 134 5.48 3.97 17.27
N GLN A 135 5.91 5.05 16.63
CA GLN A 135 5.05 6.14 16.17
C GLN A 135 4.59 6.00 14.72
N THR A 136 5.14 5.04 13.97
CA THR A 136 4.80 4.85 12.56
C THR A 136 3.56 3.98 12.41
N GLY A 137 2.63 4.36 11.55
CA GLY A 137 1.47 3.53 11.23
C GLY A 137 1.86 2.25 10.48
N ILE A 138 1.17 1.14 10.76
CA ILE A 138 1.31 -0.11 9.99
C ILE A 138 -0.05 -0.47 9.41
N VAL A 139 -0.09 -0.62 8.09
CA VAL A 139 -1.31 -0.89 7.31
C VAL A 139 -1.42 -2.38 7.00
N MET A 140 -2.59 -2.96 7.31
CA MET A 140 -2.91 -4.35 6.98
C MET A 140 -3.95 -4.41 5.87
N SER A 141 -3.59 -5.02 4.75
CA SER A 141 -4.47 -5.15 3.59
C SER A 141 -5.39 -6.38 3.66
N THR A 142 -6.41 -6.40 2.81
CA THR A 142 -7.32 -7.53 2.62
C THR A 142 -6.68 -8.72 1.87
N ARG A 143 -5.41 -8.62 1.47
CA ARG A 143 -4.64 -9.75 0.92
C ARG A 143 -4.43 -10.86 1.94
N GLU A 144 -4.46 -10.53 3.23
CA GLU A 144 -4.24 -11.48 4.30
C GLU A 144 -5.56 -12.10 4.77
N PRO A 145 -5.56 -13.40 5.15
CA PRO A 145 -6.74 -14.08 5.66
C PRO A 145 -7.29 -13.42 6.94
N ALA A 146 -8.60 -13.44 7.10
CA ALA A 146 -9.29 -12.86 8.25
C ALA A 146 -8.69 -13.28 9.59
N ALA A 147 -8.41 -14.57 9.78
CA ALA A 147 -7.83 -15.09 11.03
C ALA A 147 -6.45 -14.50 11.35
N LEU A 148 -5.59 -14.33 10.35
CA LEU A 148 -4.28 -13.71 10.53
C LEU A 148 -4.41 -12.22 10.84
N ARG A 149 -5.30 -11.52 10.14
CA ARG A 149 -5.58 -10.10 10.37
C ARG A 149 -6.10 -9.85 11.79
N ASP A 150 -7.01 -10.70 12.26
CA ASP A 150 -7.55 -10.63 13.62
C ASP A 150 -6.47 -10.86 14.69
N THR A 151 -5.53 -11.76 14.42
CA THR A 151 -4.39 -12.03 15.29
C THR A 151 -3.41 -10.86 15.34
N LEU A 152 -3.17 -10.21 14.21
CA LEU A 152 -2.19 -9.13 14.08
C LEU A 152 -2.72 -7.77 14.53
N ALA A 153 -4.03 -7.55 14.49
CA ALA A 153 -4.62 -6.27 14.88
C ALA A 153 -4.14 -5.78 16.26
N PRO A 154 -4.18 -6.58 17.34
CA PRO A 154 -3.69 -6.14 18.65
C PRO A 154 -2.16 -6.10 18.78
N LEU A 155 -1.41 -6.66 17.82
CA LEU A 155 0.05 -6.73 17.87
C LEU A 155 0.75 -5.50 17.25
N GLY A 156 0.00 -4.50 16.81
CA GLY A 156 0.61 -3.25 16.35
C GLY A 156 0.15 -2.74 15.00
N ILE A 157 -0.90 -3.33 14.43
CA ILE A 157 -1.56 -2.77 13.26
C ILE A 157 -2.35 -1.53 13.66
N THR A 158 -2.22 -0.45 12.90
CA THR A 158 -2.90 0.81 13.18
C THR A 158 -3.96 1.16 12.13
N MET A 159 -3.87 0.57 10.95
CA MET A 159 -4.81 0.79 9.85
C MET A 159 -5.14 -0.53 9.17
N MET A 160 -6.40 -0.74 8.82
CA MET A 160 -6.86 -1.95 8.14
C MET A 160 -7.77 -1.58 6.96
N SER A 161 -7.54 -2.19 5.81
CA SER A 161 -8.49 -2.13 4.69
C SER A 161 -9.66 -3.09 4.95
N ALA A 162 -10.85 -2.75 4.48
CA ALA A 162 -12.02 -3.62 4.50
C ALA A 162 -12.90 -3.33 3.29
N GLY A 163 -13.61 -4.35 2.79
CA GLY A 163 -14.49 -4.22 1.63
C GLY A 163 -13.74 -3.81 0.36
N SER A 164 -12.50 -4.28 0.19
CA SER A 164 -11.66 -3.92 -0.95
C SER A 164 -12.15 -4.59 -2.22
N HIS A 165 -12.06 -3.87 -3.33
CA HIS A 165 -12.30 -4.36 -4.68
C HIS A 165 -11.05 -4.11 -5.52
N THR A 166 -10.61 -5.12 -6.26
CA THR A 166 -9.40 -5.05 -7.10
C THR A 166 -9.71 -5.15 -8.58
N GLU A 167 -10.94 -5.50 -8.93
CA GLU A 167 -11.45 -5.50 -10.28
C GLU A 167 -11.79 -4.07 -10.73
N PRO A 168 -11.61 -3.74 -12.02
CA PRO A 168 -12.01 -2.46 -12.58
C PRO A 168 -13.50 -2.20 -12.32
N GLY A 169 -13.83 -1.01 -11.82
CA GLY A 169 -15.21 -0.63 -11.52
C GLY A 169 -15.85 -1.27 -10.29
N GLY A 170 -15.11 -2.07 -9.51
CA GLY A 170 -15.63 -2.79 -8.33
C GLY A 170 -16.29 -1.91 -7.28
N TYR A 171 -15.86 -0.65 -7.14
CA TYR A 171 -16.47 0.30 -6.19
C TYR A 171 -17.70 1.03 -6.72
N THR A 172 -18.05 0.88 -7.99
CA THR A 172 -19.20 1.59 -8.58
C THR A 172 -20.53 0.87 -8.35
N GLY A 173 -20.50 -0.37 -7.89
CA GLY A 173 -21.68 -1.24 -7.75
C GLY A 173 -22.30 -1.68 -9.09
N GLN A 174 -21.72 -1.27 -10.22
CA GLN A 174 -22.25 -1.56 -11.56
C GLN A 174 -21.73 -2.89 -12.14
N GLY A 175 -20.74 -3.50 -11.48
CA GLY A 175 -20.18 -4.77 -11.92
C GLY A 175 -19.49 -4.72 -13.29
N VAL A 176 -19.13 -5.90 -13.78
CA VAL A 176 -18.39 -6.10 -15.05
C VAL A 176 -19.18 -5.67 -16.29
N ALA A 177 -20.51 -5.65 -16.22
CA ALA A 177 -21.39 -5.38 -17.35
C ALA A 177 -21.23 -3.96 -17.96
N HIS A 178 -20.67 -3.04 -17.21
CA HIS A 178 -20.45 -1.64 -17.65
C HIS A 178 -18.98 -1.33 -17.95
N LEU A 179 -18.10 -2.31 -17.86
CA LEU A 179 -16.71 -2.12 -18.21
C LEU A 179 -16.53 -2.01 -19.72
N HIS A 180 -15.66 -1.11 -20.12
CA HIS A 180 -15.25 -0.97 -21.50
C HIS A 180 -13.73 -0.78 -21.58
N GLN A 181 -13.15 -1.25 -22.65
CA GLN A 181 -11.74 -1.01 -22.95
C GLN A 181 -11.65 0.16 -23.93
N THR A 182 -10.70 1.06 -23.70
CA THR A 182 -10.41 2.13 -24.66
C THR A 182 -9.11 1.81 -25.39
N VAL A 183 -9.20 1.63 -26.69
CA VAL A 183 -8.05 1.40 -27.58
C VAL A 183 -8.02 2.49 -28.64
N GLY A 184 -6.93 3.23 -28.73
CA GLY A 184 -6.79 4.33 -29.70
C GLY A 184 -7.89 5.39 -29.59
N GLY A 185 -8.39 5.67 -28.35
CA GLY A 185 -9.47 6.63 -28.11
C GLY A 185 -10.89 6.10 -28.42
N ARG A 186 -11.05 4.85 -28.81
CA ARG A 186 -12.36 4.22 -29.08
C ARG A 186 -12.74 3.26 -27.98
N GLN A 187 -13.97 3.36 -27.48
CA GLN A 187 -14.53 2.36 -26.58
C GLN A 187 -14.78 1.05 -27.30
N ILE A 188 -14.29 -0.04 -26.73
CA ILE A 188 -14.55 -1.41 -27.17
C ILE A 188 -15.24 -2.11 -26.01
N ALA A 189 -16.28 -2.89 -26.30
CA ALA A 189 -16.93 -3.70 -25.27
C ALA A 189 -15.90 -4.66 -24.65
N ALA A 190 -15.77 -4.65 -23.34
CA ALA A 190 -14.90 -5.58 -22.64
C ALA A 190 -15.45 -6.99 -22.77
N SER A 191 -14.64 -7.94 -23.21
CA SER A 191 -14.95 -9.36 -23.02
C SER A 191 -14.82 -9.69 -21.52
N GLY A 192 -15.63 -10.59 -21.00
CA GLY A 192 -15.68 -10.92 -19.58
C GLY A 192 -14.34 -11.32 -18.93
N ASP A 193 -13.34 -11.70 -19.73
CA ASP A 193 -12.00 -12.09 -19.28
C ASP A 193 -11.07 -10.90 -18.91
N LEU A 194 -11.49 -9.65 -19.18
CA LEU A 194 -10.68 -8.45 -18.88
C LEU A 194 -10.91 -7.87 -17.49
N ALA A 195 -11.80 -8.44 -16.71
CA ALA A 195 -12.18 -7.94 -15.39
C ALA A 195 -11.59 -8.78 -14.24
N GLU A 196 -10.46 -9.43 -14.46
CA GLU A 196 -9.74 -10.09 -13.37
C GLU A 196 -9.23 -9.07 -12.37
N GLY A 197 -9.40 -9.39 -11.08
CA GLY A 197 -8.88 -8.57 -9.99
C GLY A 197 -7.35 -8.51 -10.06
N GLN A 198 -6.81 -7.36 -9.73
CA GLN A 198 -5.35 -7.14 -9.74
C GLN A 198 -4.59 -8.13 -8.85
N PHE A 199 -5.23 -8.62 -7.79
CA PHE A 199 -4.74 -9.67 -6.89
C PHE A 199 -5.89 -10.30 -6.11
N ALA A 200 -5.69 -11.52 -5.60
CA ALA A 200 -6.68 -12.21 -4.79
C ALA A 200 -6.91 -11.51 -3.43
N ILE A 201 -8.17 -11.24 -3.10
CA ILE A 201 -8.63 -10.80 -1.78
C ILE A 201 -8.87 -12.04 -0.93
N SER A 202 -8.23 -12.11 0.25
CA SER A 202 -8.38 -13.24 1.19
C SER A 202 -9.35 -12.92 2.34
N ASP A 203 -9.63 -11.65 2.60
CA ASP A 203 -10.61 -11.20 3.58
C ASP A 203 -11.63 -10.29 2.88
N ASP A 204 -12.78 -10.83 2.58
CA ASP A 204 -13.91 -10.20 1.90
C ASP A 204 -14.94 -9.60 2.86
N ARG A 205 -14.67 -9.62 4.18
CA ARG A 205 -15.56 -9.05 5.17
C ARG A 205 -15.86 -7.59 4.90
N SER A 206 -17.12 -7.23 5.06
CA SER A 206 -17.55 -5.84 4.98
C SER A 206 -16.86 -4.97 6.06
N PRO A 207 -16.76 -3.65 5.84
CA PRO A 207 -16.22 -2.74 6.85
C PRO A 207 -16.92 -2.86 8.21
N ALA A 208 -18.24 -3.06 8.24
CA ALA A 208 -18.99 -3.25 9.47
C ALA A 208 -18.61 -4.51 10.24
N LEU A 209 -18.37 -5.63 9.52
CA LEU A 209 -17.93 -6.88 10.15
C LEU A 209 -16.50 -6.77 10.70
N VAL A 210 -15.60 -6.11 9.99
CA VAL A 210 -14.25 -5.85 10.48
C VAL A 210 -14.26 -4.96 11.70
N ALA A 211 -15.04 -3.87 11.70
CA ALA A 211 -15.18 -2.99 12.86
C ALA A 211 -15.74 -3.72 14.08
N ALA A 212 -16.81 -4.50 13.92
CA ALA A 212 -17.37 -5.30 15.00
C ALA A 212 -16.35 -6.31 15.56
N ARG A 213 -15.52 -6.91 14.70
CA ARG A 213 -14.47 -7.82 15.13
C ARG A 213 -13.38 -7.11 15.92
N LEU A 214 -12.94 -5.93 15.49
CA LEU A 214 -11.96 -5.12 16.22
C LEU A 214 -12.47 -4.73 17.60
N GLN A 215 -13.74 -4.33 17.72
CA GLN A 215 -14.38 -4.04 19.00
C GLN A 215 -14.39 -5.27 19.92
N ALA A 216 -14.71 -6.46 19.38
CA ALA A 216 -14.68 -7.72 20.14
C ALA A 216 -13.25 -8.09 20.61
N LEU A 217 -12.21 -7.57 19.95
CA LEU A 217 -10.81 -7.70 20.37
C LEU A 217 -10.36 -6.61 21.37
N GLY A 218 -11.26 -5.72 21.79
CA GLY A 218 -10.98 -4.62 22.70
C GLY A 218 -10.31 -3.42 22.04
N LEU A 219 -10.38 -3.33 20.71
CA LEU A 219 -9.88 -2.20 19.96
C LEU A 219 -11.00 -1.24 19.60
N ASP A 220 -10.69 0.04 19.46
CA ASP A 220 -11.64 1.08 19.06
C ASP A 220 -11.43 1.46 17.58
N PRO A 221 -12.25 0.91 16.65
CA PRO A 221 -12.10 1.21 15.23
C PRO A 221 -12.63 2.60 14.91
N VAL A 222 -11.82 3.43 14.28
CA VAL A 222 -12.20 4.74 13.73
C VAL A 222 -12.21 4.69 12.21
N TRP A 223 -13.22 5.31 11.60
CA TRP A 223 -13.41 5.25 10.15
C TRP A 223 -12.47 6.17 9.37
N LYS A 224 -12.05 7.25 9.99
CA LYS A 224 -11.09 8.18 9.41
C LYS A 224 -10.42 8.95 10.53
N ASP A 225 -9.09 9.04 10.45
CA ASP A 225 -8.34 9.97 11.28
C ASP A 225 -8.59 11.42 10.89
N TRP A 226 -8.40 12.31 11.84
CA TRP A 226 -8.61 13.75 11.67
C TRP A 226 -7.43 14.43 11.03
N ASP A 227 -7.42 14.43 9.70
CA ASP A 227 -6.37 15.08 8.92
C ASP A 227 -6.43 16.60 9.03
N ALA A 228 -7.62 17.19 9.21
CA ALA A 228 -7.77 18.63 9.39
C ALA A 228 -7.01 19.18 10.61
N GLY A 229 -6.90 18.40 11.70
CA GLY A 229 -6.10 18.76 12.86
C GLY A 229 -4.60 18.74 12.59
N ILE A 230 -4.14 17.91 11.65
CA ILE A 230 -2.74 17.78 11.25
C ILE A 230 -2.38 18.88 10.23
N LEU A 231 -3.27 19.14 9.27
CA LEU A 231 -3.04 20.12 8.20
C LEU A 231 -3.13 21.58 8.68
N ASN A 232 -3.91 21.85 9.71
CA ASN A 232 -4.11 23.19 10.27
C ASN A 232 -3.18 23.51 11.45
N ALA A 233 -2.29 22.60 11.84
CA ALA A 233 -1.28 22.80 12.87
C ALA A 233 0.01 23.44 12.30
N ALA A 234 -0.14 24.49 11.50
CA ALA A 234 0.97 25.26 10.93
C ALA A 234 1.16 26.60 11.67
#